data_bebc8903c241f52785ee7a117f36ff33
#
_entry.id   bebc8903c241f52785ee7a117f36ff33
#
_cell.length_a   1.000
_cell.length_b   1.000
_cell.length_c   1.000
_cell.angle_alpha   90.00
_cell.angle_beta   90.00
_cell.angle_gamma   90.00
#
_symmetry.space_group_name_H-M   'P 1'
#
loop_
_entity.id
_entity.type
_entity.pdbx_description
1 polymer ?
#
loop_
_entity_poly.entity_id
_entity_poly.type
_entity_poly.pdbx_seq_one_letter_code
_entity_poly.pdbx_strand_id
1 'polypeptide(L)'
;MTRATILHVDLDAFFAAVEQRDHPELRGKPVAVGGGRGTDRGVVSAASYEARRYGVHSAMPLRTAAGLCPDLVFVPVDGRKYGAISREVMAIMRRFTPAIEQISIDEAFLDVAGTEKLHGTPVDVARAIKSAIKDELRLTVSVGVASTKLVAKVASDLRKPDGLVVVAAGSEAEFLAPLPISRLWGVGEKTAGRLAEFGVRTIGDLAALPEDLLARRFGRMGPVLAQRARGIDTSPVSGAEPARSVSHEHTFDVDTADPEVLERTLLALSEGVAARLRAGGVKARTIAVKVRDSSFSTVTRQRTLPEPTDQTEAVFEAARELARPQLKGIRVRLLGVGASHLGEGGQLSMFAATDERKAKATAAADAIRRRYGSKAIRRARPVSYTHLTLPTKIV
;
A
#
# COMPACT_ATOMS: atom_id res chain seq x y z
N MET A 1 -14.37 14.86 30.28
CA MET A 1 -15.19 13.97 29.41
C MET A 1 -14.49 13.88 28.05
N THR A 2 -14.11 12.69 27.64
CA THR A 2 -13.52 12.44 26.31
C THR A 2 -14.57 12.80 25.26
N ARG A 3 -14.19 13.57 24.23
CA ARG A 3 -15.11 13.94 23.15
C ARG A 3 -14.83 13.06 21.93
N ALA A 4 -15.83 12.77 21.13
CA ALA A 4 -15.66 12.08 19.85
C ALA A 4 -15.12 13.08 18.80
N THR A 5 -13.81 13.24 18.76
CA THR A 5 -13.11 14.21 17.88
C THR A 5 -12.31 13.57 16.75
N ILE A 6 -12.23 12.24 16.72
CA ILE A 6 -11.50 11.51 15.69
C ILE A 6 -12.42 11.15 14.54
N LEU A 7 -12.07 11.55 13.34
CA LEU A 7 -12.73 11.14 12.11
C LEU A 7 -11.84 10.12 11.38
N HIS A 8 -12.45 9.08 10.83
CA HIS A 8 -11.84 8.26 9.77
C HIS A 8 -12.60 8.50 8.48
N VAL A 9 -11.90 8.96 7.47
CA VAL A 9 -12.46 9.28 6.14
C VAL A 9 -11.88 8.29 5.13
N ASP A 10 -12.74 7.64 4.36
CA ASP A 10 -12.38 6.57 3.43
C ASP A 10 -13.14 6.75 2.11
N LEU A 11 -12.42 6.82 0.99
CA LEU A 11 -12.99 6.97 -0.35
C LEU A 11 -13.71 5.68 -0.78
N ASP A 12 -14.97 5.80 -1.15
CA ASP A 12 -15.79 4.67 -1.56
C ASP A 12 -15.35 4.06 -2.90
N ALA A 13 -14.88 2.81 -2.89
CA ALA A 13 -14.41 2.07 -4.06
C ALA A 13 -13.43 2.87 -4.93
N PHE A 14 -12.50 3.59 -4.33
CA PHE A 14 -11.73 4.72 -4.87
C PHE A 14 -11.35 4.60 -6.35
N PHE A 15 -10.53 3.63 -6.76
CA PHE A 15 -10.08 3.55 -8.15
C PHE A 15 -11.23 3.30 -9.11
N ALA A 16 -12.16 2.42 -8.73
CA ALA A 16 -13.33 2.12 -9.57
C ALA A 16 -14.28 3.32 -9.66
N ALA A 17 -14.45 4.07 -8.56
CA ALA A 17 -15.26 5.29 -8.55
C ALA A 17 -14.65 6.39 -9.43
N VAL A 18 -13.31 6.53 -9.44
CA VAL A 18 -12.61 7.44 -10.36
C VAL A 18 -12.84 7.05 -11.81
N GLU A 19 -12.74 5.76 -12.15
CA GLU A 19 -12.97 5.32 -13.52
C GLU A 19 -14.43 5.53 -13.95
N GLN A 20 -15.42 5.22 -13.09
CA GLN A 20 -16.83 5.47 -13.37
C GLN A 20 -17.17 6.97 -13.45
N ARG A 21 -16.43 7.83 -12.74
CA ARG A 21 -16.53 9.30 -12.84
C ARG A 21 -16.05 9.81 -14.19
N ASP A 22 -14.84 9.38 -14.59
CA ASP A 22 -14.13 9.88 -15.77
C ASP A 22 -14.66 9.25 -17.06
N HIS A 23 -15.24 8.07 -16.97
CA HIS A 23 -15.82 7.27 -18.07
C HIS A 23 -17.30 7.01 -17.82
N PRO A 24 -18.21 7.92 -18.26
CA PRO A 24 -19.65 7.80 -18.01
C PRO A 24 -20.27 6.48 -18.48
N GLU A 25 -19.68 5.86 -19.52
CA GLU A 25 -20.10 4.56 -20.04
C GLU A 25 -19.87 3.40 -19.07
N LEU A 26 -19.07 3.59 -18.01
CA LEU A 26 -18.84 2.60 -16.95
C LEU A 26 -19.80 2.73 -15.77
N ARG A 27 -20.59 3.79 -15.73
CA ARG A 27 -21.52 4.02 -14.61
C ARG A 27 -22.62 2.94 -14.58
N GLY A 28 -22.84 2.42 -13.38
CA GLY A 28 -23.80 1.34 -13.17
C GLY A 28 -23.34 -0.04 -13.64
N LYS A 29 -22.16 -0.15 -14.26
CA LYS A 29 -21.58 -1.43 -14.67
C LYS A 29 -20.64 -1.99 -13.59
N PRO A 30 -20.51 -3.32 -13.47
CA PRO A 30 -19.50 -3.94 -12.64
C PRO A 30 -18.11 -3.65 -13.21
N VAL A 31 -17.29 -2.93 -12.45
CA VAL A 31 -15.92 -2.53 -12.83
C VAL A 31 -14.92 -3.08 -11.82
N ALA A 32 -13.84 -3.66 -12.31
CA ALA A 32 -12.66 -4.01 -11.52
C ALA A 32 -11.43 -3.29 -12.09
N VAL A 33 -10.79 -2.49 -11.26
CA VAL A 33 -9.49 -1.89 -11.58
C VAL A 33 -8.40 -2.86 -11.12
N GLY A 34 -7.56 -3.31 -12.07
CA GLY A 34 -6.50 -4.27 -11.77
C GLY A 34 -5.99 -4.94 -13.03
N GLY A 35 -4.71 -5.30 -13.05
CA GLY A 35 -4.09 -5.97 -14.18
C GLY A 35 -4.12 -5.19 -15.50
N GLY A 36 -3.51 -5.78 -16.52
CA GLY A 36 -3.67 -5.36 -17.92
C GLY A 36 -4.38 -6.44 -18.71
N ARG A 37 -4.94 -6.12 -19.88
CA ARG A 37 -5.45 -7.12 -20.81
C ARG A 37 -4.34 -8.16 -21.07
N GLY A 38 -4.61 -9.42 -20.74
CA GLY A 38 -3.72 -10.54 -21.05
C GLY A 38 -2.92 -11.14 -19.88
N THR A 39 -3.04 -10.63 -18.63
CA THR A 39 -2.38 -11.26 -17.48
C THR A 39 -3.37 -12.08 -16.66
N ASP A 40 -3.32 -13.40 -16.77
CA ASP A 40 -4.08 -14.32 -15.91
C ASP A 40 -3.70 -14.24 -14.42
N ARG A 41 -2.67 -13.46 -14.07
CA ARG A 41 -2.02 -13.44 -12.75
C ARG A 41 -2.21 -12.16 -11.95
N GLY A 42 -2.90 -11.17 -12.51
CA GLY A 42 -3.21 -9.93 -11.81
C GLY A 42 -4.24 -10.14 -10.70
N VAL A 43 -4.33 -9.16 -9.80
CA VAL A 43 -5.36 -9.08 -8.77
C VAL A 43 -6.21 -7.82 -8.95
N VAL A 44 -7.43 -7.87 -8.44
CA VAL A 44 -8.30 -6.70 -8.33
C VAL A 44 -7.69 -5.72 -7.32
N SER A 45 -7.36 -4.51 -7.76
CA SER A 45 -6.92 -3.42 -6.88
C SER A 45 -8.11 -2.72 -6.23
N ALA A 46 -9.19 -2.49 -6.99
CA ALA A 46 -10.46 -1.97 -6.47
C ALA A 46 -11.62 -2.51 -7.31
N ALA A 47 -12.76 -2.76 -6.66
CA ALA A 47 -13.99 -3.21 -7.30
C ALA A 47 -15.11 -2.21 -7.04
N SER A 48 -15.89 -1.86 -8.07
CA SER A 48 -17.09 -1.03 -7.93
C SER A 48 -18.16 -1.73 -7.08
N TYR A 49 -19.12 -0.99 -6.55
CA TYR A 49 -20.19 -1.58 -5.75
C TYR A 49 -21.05 -2.54 -6.55
N GLU A 50 -21.21 -2.31 -7.84
CA GLU A 50 -21.88 -3.23 -8.77
C GLU A 50 -21.13 -4.57 -8.85
N ALA A 51 -19.79 -4.54 -8.96
CA ALA A 51 -18.97 -5.75 -8.98
C ALA A 51 -18.98 -6.48 -7.63
N ARG A 52 -19.01 -5.74 -6.52
CA ARG A 52 -19.07 -6.32 -5.14
C ARG A 52 -20.34 -7.12 -4.90
N ARG A 53 -21.45 -6.81 -5.57
CA ARG A 53 -22.71 -7.61 -5.49
C ARG A 53 -22.55 -9.03 -6.00
N TYR A 54 -21.56 -9.26 -6.87
CA TYR A 54 -21.18 -10.59 -7.38
C TYR A 54 -20.08 -11.25 -6.52
N GLY A 55 -19.69 -10.65 -5.37
CA GLY A 55 -18.62 -11.14 -4.53
C GLY A 55 -17.21 -10.74 -4.97
N VAL A 56 -17.06 -9.89 -6.00
CA VAL A 56 -15.75 -9.39 -6.43
C VAL A 56 -15.22 -8.39 -5.41
N HIS A 57 -13.98 -8.57 -4.96
CA HIS A 57 -13.35 -7.70 -3.96
C HIS A 57 -11.86 -7.49 -4.24
N SER A 58 -11.25 -6.49 -3.58
CA SER A 58 -9.82 -6.22 -3.65
C SER A 58 -8.99 -7.42 -3.22
N ALA A 59 -7.82 -7.58 -3.82
CA ALA A 59 -6.90 -8.70 -3.68
C ALA A 59 -7.37 -10.03 -4.31
N MET A 60 -8.62 -10.12 -4.84
CA MET A 60 -9.10 -11.29 -5.56
C MET A 60 -8.32 -11.47 -6.88
N PRO A 61 -7.92 -12.70 -7.28
CA PRO A 61 -7.35 -12.95 -8.60
C PRO A 61 -8.32 -12.54 -9.72
N LEU A 62 -7.82 -11.88 -10.76
CA LEU A 62 -8.66 -11.39 -11.88
C LEU A 62 -9.44 -12.52 -12.54
N ARG A 63 -8.83 -13.70 -12.68
CA ARG A 63 -9.50 -14.89 -13.24
C ARG A 63 -10.70 -15.32 -12.39
N THR A 64 -10.55 -15.29 -11.04
CA THR A 64 -11.66 -15.60 -10.13
C THR A 64 -12.76 -14.55 -10.25
N ALA A 65 -12.39 -13.27 -10.32
CA ALA A 65 -13.33 -12.17 -10.48
C ALA A 65 -14.12 -12.28 -11.79
N ALA A 66 -13.46 -12.63 -12.90
CA ALA A 66 -14.11 -12.87 -14.20
C ALA A 66 -15.11 -14.04 -14.14
N GLY A 67 -14.79 -15.11 -13.39
CA GLY A 67 -15.70 -16.25 -13.21
C GLY A 67 -16.94 -15.92 -12.38
N LEU A 68 -16.80 -15.00 -11.39
CA LEU A 68 -17.92 -14.56 -10.55
C LEU A 68 -18.86 -13.56 -11.26
N CYS A 69 -18.31 -12.72 -12.13
CA CYS A 69 -19.05 -11.67 -12.81
C CYS A 69 -18.69 -11.67 -14.32
N PRO A 70 -19.45 -12.37 -15.19
CA PRO A 70 -19.15 -12.45 -16.62
C PRO A 70 -19.11 -11.11 -17.33
N ASP A 71 -19.95 -10.16 -16.90
CA ASP A 71 -20.04 -8.80 -17.47
C ASP A 71 -19.03 -7.82 -16.83
N LEU A 72 -18.05 -8.31 -16.08
CA LEU A 72 -17.06 -7.49 -15.37
C LEU A 72 -16.15 -6.75 -16.36
N VAL A 73 -16.15 -5.42 -16.26
CA VAL A 73 -15.26 -4.57 -17.04
C VAL A 73 -13.93 -4.41 -16.31
N PHE A 74 -12.84 -4.84 -16.93
CA PHE A 74 -11.50 -4.67 -16.38
C PHE A 74 -10.86 -3.38 -16.89
N VAL A 75 -10.38 -2.54 -15.97
CA VAL A 75 -9.66 -1.29 -16.26
C VAL A 75 -8.24 -1.39 -15.72
N PRO A 76 -7.22 -1.04 -16.50
CA PRO A 76 -5.83 -1.01 -16.02
C PRO A 76 -5.63 0.00 -14.89
N VAL A 77 -4.68 -0.28 -13.99
CA VAL A 77 -4.32 0.64 -12.90
C VAL A 77 -3.57 1.86 -13.44
N ASP A 78 -4.08 3.07 -13.19
CA ASP A 78 -3.38 4.33 -13.40
C ASP A 78 -2.96 4.97 -12.06
N GLY A 79 -1.83 4.51 -11.53
CA GLY A 79 -1.34 5.00 -10.24
C GLY A 79 -1.00 6.51 -10.22
N ARG A 80 -0.73 7.14 -11.37
CA ARG A 80 -0.48 8.58 -11.44
C ARG A 80 -1.77 9.38 -11.26
N LYS A 81 -2.81 8.99 -11.96
CA LYS A 81 -4.16 9.58 -11.86
C LYS A 81 -4.68 9.45 -10.43
N TYR A 82 -4.67 8.24 -9.87
CA TYR A 82 -5.16 8.02 -8.50
C TYR A 82 -4.34 8.76 -7.46
N GLY A 83 -3.00 8.78 -7.61
CA GLY A 83 -2.14 9.55 -6.72
C GLY A 83 -2.37 11.07 -6.79
N ALA A 84 -2.72 11.62 -7.95
CA ALA A 84 -3.08 13.03 -8.09
C ALA A 84 -4.39 13.34 -7.34
N ILE A 85 -5.43 12.55 -7.58
CA ILE A 85 -6.74 12.70 -6.93
C ILE A 85 -6.63 12.53 -5.40
N SER A 86 -5.85 11.54 -4.95
CA SER A 86 -5.59 11.37 -3.51
C SER A 86 -5.01 12.63 -2.87
N ARG A 87 -4.05 13.30 -3.53
CA ARG A 87 -3.48 14.56 -3.01
C ARG A 87 -4.52 15.68 -2.94
N GLU A 88 -5.44 15.77 -3.89
CA GLU A 88 -6.55 16.73 -3.86
C GLU A 88 -7.50 16.45 -2.69
N VAL A 89 -7.87 15.18 -2.48
CA VAL A 89 -8.67 14.76 -1.32
C VAL A 89 -7.99 15.13 0.00
N MET A 90 -6.69 14.82 0.14
CA MET A 90 -5.94 15.20 1.34
C MET A 90 -5.83 16.73 1.51
N ALA A 91 -5.76 17.49 0.41
CA ALA A 91 -5.77 18.94 0.47
C ALA A 91 -7.12 19.49 0.95
N ILE A 92 -8.25 18.89 0.53
CA ILE A 92 -9.58 19.24 1.04
C ILE A 92 -9.66 18.99 2.55
N MET A 93 -9.23 17.81 3.01
CA MET A 93 -9.26 17.48 4.45
C MET A 93 -8.41 18.45 5.29
N ARG A 94 -7.25 18.91 4.78
CA ARG A 94 -6.37 19.87 5.46
C ARG A 94 -7.00 21.24 5.68
N ARG A 95 -8.10 21.58 5.01
CA ARG A 95 -8.85 22.83 5.27
C ARG A 95 -9.53 22.84 6.63
N PHE A 96 -9.81 21.66 7.18
CA PHE A 96 -10.58 21.49 8.42
C PHE A 96 -9.69 21.27 9.65
N THR A 97 -8.54 20.62 9.48
CA THR A 97 -7.57 20.39 10.56
C THR A 97 -6.18 20.13 9.99
N PRO A 98 -5.10 20.59 10.65
CA PRO A 98 -3.74 20.19 10.33
C PRO A 98 -3.38 18.79 10.85
N ALA A 99 -4.12 18.27 11.84
CA ALA A 99 -3.89 16.97 12.47
C ALA A 99 -4.47 15.85 11.60
N ILE A 100 -3.71 15.42 10.58
CA ILE A 100 -4.09 14.38 9.62
C ILE A 100 -3.02 13.30 9.59
N GLU A 101 -3.47 12.05 9.69
CA GLU A 101 -2.68 10.86 9.49
C GLU A 101 -3.20 10.10 8.26
N GLN A 102 -2.51 10.25 7.14
CA GLN A 102 -2.81 9.49 5.93
C GLN A 102 -2.27 8.08 6.07
N ILE A 103 -3.14 7.07 6.09
CA ILE A 103 -2.77 5.65 6.25
C ILE A 103 -2.72 4.88 4.93
N SER A 104 -3.42 5.36 3.92
CA SER A 104 -3.37 4.80 2.56
C SER A 104 -3.55 5.89 1.50
N ILE A 105 -3.68 5.49 0.24
CA ILE A 105 -3.97 6.40 -0.87
C ILE A 105 -5.40 6.96 -0.82
N ASP A 106 -6.31 6.30 -0.10
CA ASP A 106 -7.75 6.56 -0.08
C ASP A 106 -8.33 6.80 1.31
N GLU A 107 -7.52 6.68 2.38
CA GLU A 107 -8.02 6.84 3.74
C GLU A 107 -7.09 7.65 4.65
N ALA A 108 -7.69 8.37 5.58
CA ALA A 108 -6.98 9.15 6.58
C ALA A 108 -7.77 9.27 7.88
N PHE A 109 -7.03 9.37 8.99
CA PHE A 109 -7.57 9.86 10.26
C PHE A 109 -7.37 11.37 10.38
N LEU A 110 -8.34 12.02 11.00
CA LEU A 110 -8.30 13.44 11.34
C LEU A 110 -8.63 13.60 12.82
N ASP A 111 -7.88 14.43 13.53
CA ASP A 111 -8.31 14.95 14.82
C ASP A 111 -8.82 16.38 14.64
N VAL A 112 -10.09 16.58 14.95
CA VAL A 112 -10.75 17.88 14.84
C VAL A 112 -10.98 18.56 16.19
N ALA A 113 -10.30 18.07 17.24
CA ALA A 113 -10.34 18.74 18.55
C ALA A 113 -9.85 20.18 18.42
N GLY A 114 -10.58 21.13 19.00
CA GLY A 114 -10.24 22.56 18.98
C GLY A 114 -10.62 23.30 17.71
N THR A 115 -11.22 22.64 16.71
CA THR A 115 -11.69 23.30 15.47
C THR A 115 -13.13 23.80 15.53
N GLU A 116 -13.83 23.56 16.66
CA GLU A 116 -15.28 23.77 16.81
C GLU A 116 -15.73 25.21 16.53
N LYS A 117 -14.89 26.21 16.87
CA LYS A 117 -15.19 27.63 16.62
C LYS A 117 -15.20 27.99 15.14
N LEU A 118 -14.43 27.25 14.31
CA LEU A 118 -14.29 27.51 12.87
C LEU A 118 -15.23 26.66 12.04
N HIS A 119 -15.43 25.41 12.44
CA HIS A 119 -16.07 24.40 11.59
C HIS A 119 -17.27 23.72 12.23
N GLY A 120 -17.65 24.10 13.45
CA GLY A 120 -18.75 23.46 14.19
C GLY A 120 -18.35 22.14 14.86
N THR A 121 -19.32 21.28 15.09
CA THR A 121 -19.10 19.98 15.75
C THR A 121 -18.30 19.02 14.86
N PRO A 122 -17.67 17.97 15.41
CA PRO A 122 -17.02 16.93 14.60
C PRO A 122 -17.93 16.31 13.53
N VAL A 123 -19.23 16.26 13.80
CA VAL A 123 -20.23 15.79 12.83
C VAL A 123 -20.42 16.81 11.69
N ASP A 124 -20.40 18.09 11.99
CA ASP A 124 -20.49 19.16 10.98
C ASP A 124 -19.25 19.15 10.09
N VAL A 125 -18.06 18.97 10.67
CA VAL A 125 -16.81 18.79 9.92
C VAL A 125 -16.89 17.57 8.99
N ALA A 126 -17.39 16.43 9.49
CA ALA A 126 -17.56 15.23 8.69
C ALA A 126 -18.50 15.47 7.48
N ARG A 127 -19.63 16.15 7.70
CA ARG A 127 -20.57 16.52 6.62
C ARG A 127 -19.94 17.46 5.62
N ALA A 128 -19.20 18.47 6.10
CA ALA A 128 -18.52 19.45 5.25
C ALA A 128 -17.44 18.80 4.36
N ILE A 129 -16.65 17.88 4.92
CA ILE A 129 -15.67 17.08 4.15
C ILE A 129 -16.37 16.26 3.07
N LYS A 130 -17.45 15.54 3.42
CA LYS A 130 -18.24 14.75 2.46
C LYS A 130 -18.76 15.61 1.32
N SER A 131 -19.37 16.76 1.65
CA SER A 131 -19.87 17.71 0.62
C SER A 131 -18.74 18.23 -0.26
N ALA A 132 -17.65 18.73 0.32
CA ALA A 132 -16.54 19.28 -0.44
C ALA A 132 -15.92 18.27 -1.43
N ILE A 133 -15.70 17.03 -0.98
CA ILE A 133 -15.18 15.97 -1.85
C ILE A 133 -16.19 15.64 -2.98
N LYS A 134 -17.47 15.59 -2.66
CA LYS A 134 -18.52 15.32 -3.65
C LYS A 134 -18.65 16.43 -4.67
N ASP A 135 -18.64 17.68 -4.23
CA ASP A 135 -18.85 18.86 -5.08
C ASP A 135 -17.62 19.15 -5.95
N GLU A 136 -16.42 19.07 -5.38
CA GLU A 136 -15.18 19.42 -6.08
C GLU A 136 -14.64 18.25 -6.93
N LEU A 137 -14.73 17.02 -6.42
CA LEU A 137 -14.12 15.84 -7.05
C LEU A 137 -15.12 14.84 -7.63
N ARG A 138 -16.43 15.01 -7.36
CA ARG A 138 -17.50 14.07 -7.75
C ARG A 138 -17.24 12.62 -7.29
N LEU A 139 -16.66 12.50 -6.10
CA LEU A 139 -16.41 11.23 -5.42
C LEU A 139 -17.19 11.20 -4.11
N THR A 140 -17.48 10.01 -3.60
CA THR A 140 -18.08 9.84 -2.27
C THR A 140 -17.06 9.32 -1.28
N VAL A 141 -17.24 9.68 -0.02
CA VAL A 141 -16.47 9.17 1.10
C VAL A 141 -17.42 8.68 2.19
N SER A 142 -17.02 7.63 2.87
CA SER A 142 -17.65 7.18 4.09
C SER A 142 -16.83 7.64 5.29
N VAL A 143 -17.53 8.16 6.32
CA VAL A 143 -16.87 8.77 7.48
C VAL A 143 -17.38 8.12 8.76
N GLY A 144 -16.45 7.73 9.63
CA GLY A 144 -16.70 7.35 11.02
C GLY A 144 -16.22 8.45 11.96
N VAL A 145 -17.05 8.82 12.95
CA VAL A 145 -16.72 9.80 13.99
C VAL A 145 -16.74 9.10 15.34
N ALA A 146 -15.64 9.13 16.09
CA ALA A 146 -15.52 8.47 17.38
C ALA A 146 -14.48 9.15 18.28
N SER A 147 -14.27 8.61 19.50
CA SER A 147 -13.25 9.07 20.43
C SER A 147 -11.86 8.44 20.17
N THR A 148 -11.80 7.36 19.39
CA THR A 148 -10.55 6.62 19.09
C THR A 148 -10.42 6.32 17.59
N LYS A 149 -9.19 6.16 17.10
CA LYS A 149 -8.94 5.79 15.70
C LYS A 149 -9.56 4.44 15.35
N LEU A 150 -9.41 3.47 16.25
CA LEU A 150 -9.99 2.14 16.10
C LEU A 150 -11.49 2.19 15.80
N VAL A 151 -12.24 2.87 16.65
CA VAL A 151 -13.71 2.92 16.55
C VAL A 151 -14.14 3.74 15.36
N ALA A 152 -13.47 4.87 15.07
CA ALA A 152 -13.75 5.68 13.89
C ALA A 152 -13.56 4.87 12.58
N LYS A 153 -12.51 4.03 12.51
CA LYS A 153 -12.27 3.17 11.34
C LYS A 153 -13.35 2.10 11.19
N VAL A 154 -13.71 1.41 12.26
CA VAL A 154 -14.79 0.42 12.21
C VAL A 154 -16.12 1.08 11.83
N ALA A 155 -16.41 2.26 12.37
CA ALA A 155 -17.62 3.01 12.08
C ALA A 155 -17.74 3.41 10.60
N SER A 156 -16.65 3.88 9.98
CA SER A 156 -16.66 4.30 8.58
C SER A 156 -17.03 3.17 7.61
N ASP A 157 -16.76 1.91 7.97
CA ASP A 157 -17.02 0.75 7.12
C ASP A 157 -18.46 0.22 7.18
N LEU A 158 -19.26 0.61 8.19
CA LEU A 158 -20.56 -0.02 8.46
C LEU A 158 -21.67 0.40 7.49
N ARG A 159 -21.61 1.63 6.96
CA ARG A 159 -22.66 2.19 6.10
C ARG A 159 -22.13 2.64 4.75
N LYS A 160 -21.10 1.97 4.23
CA LYS A 160 -20.59 2.22 2.86
C LYS A 160 -21.66 1.81 1.81
N PRO A 161 -21.78 2.56 0.70
CA PRO A 161 -21.11 3.82 0.35
C PRO A 161 -21.80 5.06 0.90
N ASP A 162 -21.09 6.20 0.86
CA ASP A 162 -21.55 7.54 1.23
C ASP A 162 -22.10 7.61 2.68
N GLY A 163 -21.56 6.75 3.56
CA GLY A 163 -21.97 6.61 4.95
C GLY A 163 -21.45 7.71 5.87
N LEU A 164 -22.17 7.95 6.96
CA LEU A 164 -21.71 8.70 8.11
C LEU A 164 -22.19 7.98 9.37
N VAL A 165 -21.27 7.51 10.17
CA VAL A 165 -21.56 6.81 11.44
C VAL A 165 -20.87 7.53 12.56
N VAL A 166 -21.65 7.89 13.58
CA VAL A 166 -21.15 8.61 14.77
C VAL A 166 -21.29 7.70 15.98
N VAL A 167 -20.21 7.52 16.72
CA VAL A 167 -20.16 6.76 17.96
C VAL A 167 -19.93 7.74 19.10
N ALA A 168 -20.86 7.79 20.03
CA ALA A 168 -20.76 8.68 21.18
C ALA A 168 -19.59 8.25 22.08
N ALA A 169 -18.90 9.24 22.66
CA ALA A 169 -17.83 8.94 23.60
C ALA A 169 -18.37 8.21 24.83
N GLY A 170 -17.73 7.11 25.21
CA GLY A 170 -18.14 6.22 26.29
C GLY A 170 -19.02 5.05 25.85
N SER A 171 -19.48 5.02 24.58
CA SER A 171 -20.28 3.90 24.05
C SER A 171 -19.48 2.98 23.11
N GLU A 172 -18.15 3.11 23.08
CA GLU A 172 -17.27 2.40 22.15
C GLU A 172 -17.40 0.88 22.28
N ALA A 173 -17.36 0.38 23.50
CA ALA A 173 -17.46 -1.06 23.76
C ALA A 173 -18.86 -1.60 23.38
N GLU A 174 -19.91 -0.88 23.72
CA GLU A 174 -21.31 -1.24 23.39
C GLU A 174 -21.51 -1.25 21.87
N PHE A 175 -20.97 -0.25 21.17
CA PHE A 175 -21.02 -0.18 19.71
C PHE A 175 -20.29 -1.35 19.03
N LEU A 176 -19.12 -1.73 19.54
CA LEU A 176 -18.31 -2.80 18.94
C LEU A 176 -18.86 -4.20 19.27
N ALA A 177 -19.41 -4.40 20.46
CA ALA A 177 -19.76 -5.73 20.97
C ALA A 177 -20.57 -6.61 20.02
N PRO A 178 -21.65 -6.14 19.34
CA PRO A 178 -22.47 -6.98 18.47
C PRO A 178 -21.82 -7.25 17.09
N LEU A 179 -20.71 -6.57 16.75
CA LEU A 179 -20.11 -6.69 15.44
C LEU A 179 -19.33 -8.01 15.30
N PRO A 180 -19.34 -8.63 14.11
CA PRO A 180 -18.51 -9.79 13.82
C PRO A 180 -17.02 -9.51 14.09
N ILE A 181 -16.31 -10.50 14.61
CA ILE A 181 -14.89 -10.37 14.97
C ILE A 181 -14.00 -9.93 13.80
N SER A 182 -14.37 -10.29 12.58
CA SER A 182 -13.68 -9.87 11.35
C SER A 182 -13.75 -8.36 11.08
N ARG A 183 -14.63 -7.63 11.76
CA ARG A 183 -14.72 -6.16 11.67
C ARG A 183 -13.72 -5.44 12.56
N LEU A 184 -13.12 -6.14 13.52
CA LEU A 184 -12.14 -5.52 14.41
C LEU A 184 -10.84 -5.24 13.66
N TRP A 185 -10.45 -3.98 13.60
CA TRP A 185 -9.23 -3.55 12.92
C TRP A 185 -7.99 -4.29 13.47
N GLY A 186 -7.25 -4.96 12.58
CA GLY A 186 -6.10 -5.80 12.90
C GLY A 186 -6.44 -7.29 13.09
N VAL A 187 -7.70 -7.69 12.94
CA VAL A 187 -8.12 -9.09 12.91
C VAL A 187 -8.37 -9.52 11.46
N GLY A 188 -7.38 -10.12 10.84
CA GLY A 188 -7.51 -10.78 9.52
C GLY A 188 -8.02 -12.22 9.66
N GLU A 189 -8.29 -12.88 8.52
CA GLU A 189 -8.85 -14.24 8.45
C GLU A 189 -8.11 -15.26 9.33
N LYS A 190 -6.77 -15.25 9.33
CA LYS A 190 -5.96 -16.16 10.16
C LYS A 190 -6.18 -15.95 11.65
N THR A 191 -6.28 -14.69 12.08
CA THR A 191 -6.51 -14.36 13.49
C THR A 191 -7.96 -14.68 13.87
N ALA A 192 -8.93 -14.36 13.01
CA ALA A 192 -10.34 -14.70 13.21
C ALA A 192 -10.53 -16.23 13.32
N GLY A 193 -9.89 -17.01 12.43
CA GLY A 193 -9.92 -18.49 12.49
C GLY A 193 -9.39 -19.03 13.82
N ARG A 194 -8.26 -18.51 14.32
CA ARG A 194 -7.73 -18.90 15.64
C ARG A 194 -8.62 -18.47 16.80
N LEU A 195 -9.29 -17.31 16.70
CA LEU A 195 -10.24 -16.87 17.73
C LEU A 195 -11.52 -17.72 17.73
N ALA A 196 -11.95 -18.20 16.56
CA ALA A 196 -13.10 -19.09 16.44
C ALA A 196 -12.90 -20.44 17.18
N GLU A 197 -11.65 -20.92 17.34
CA GLU A 197 -11.31 -22.10 18.16
C GLU A 197 -11.70 -21.91 19.64
N PHE A 198 -11.82 -20.67 20.12
CA PHE A 198 -12.25 -20.30 21.45
C PHE A 198 -13.73 -19.87 21.51
N GLY A 199 -14.51 -20.14 20.45
CA GLY A 199 -15.92 -19.77 20.38
C GLY A 199 -16.18 -18.28 20.09
N VAL A 200 -15.15 -17.47 19.79
CA VAL A 200 -15.27 -16.05 19.51
C VAL A 200 -15.82 -15.82 18.11
N ARG A 201 -17.00 -15.21 18.02
CA ARG A 201 -17.69 -14.82 16.77
C ARG A 201 -17.85 -13.32 16.65
N THR A 202 -18.07 -12.66 17.77
CA THR A 202 -18.27 -11.22 17.86
C THR A 202 -17.11 -10.53 18.58
N ILE A 203 -17.04 -9.22 18.48
CA ILE A 203 -16.06 -8.42 19.24
C ILE A 203 -16.38 -8.49 20.73
N GLY A 204 -17.66 -8.57 21.10
CA GLY A 204 -18.10 -8.77 22.50
C GLY A 204 -17.60 -10.09 23.09
N ASP A 205 -17.64 -11.19 22.32
CA ASP A 205 -17.09 -12.48 22.78
C ASP A 205 -15.60 -12.36 23.09
N LEU A 206 -14.85 -11.63 22.23
CA LEU A 206 -13.42 -11.38 22.46
C LEU A 206 -13.20 -10.54 23.72
N ALA A 207 -14.01 -9.50 23.95
CA ALA A 207 -13.92 -8.63 25.12
C ALA A 207 -14.17 -9.37 26.44
N ALA A 208 -14.94 -10.45 26.40
CA ALA A 208 -15.26 -11.30 27.56
C ALA A 208 -14.15 -12.31 27.90
N LEU A 209 -13.20 -12.57 26.99
CA LEU A 209 -12.11 -13.50 27.28
C LEU A 209 -11.10 -12.92 28.27
N PRO A 210 -10.55 -13.76 29.18
CA PRO A 210 -9.47 -13.36 30.06
C PRO A 210 -8.22 -12.91 29.29
N GLU A 211 -7.64 -11.78 29.68
CA GLU A 211 -6.49 -11.21 29.01
C GLU A 211 -5.25 -12.12 29.06
N ASP A 212 -5.07 -12.84 30.16
CA ASP A 212 -3.98 -13.81 30.33
C ASP A 212 -4.10 -15.01 29.36
N LEU A 213 -5.32 -15.44 29.04
CA LEU A 213 -5.56 -16.44 27.99
C LEU A 213 -5.15 -15.91 26.63
N LEU A 214 -5.53 -14.69 26.31
CA LEU A 214 -5.17 -14.03 25.05
C LEU A 214 -3.65 -13.82 24.96
N ALA A 215 -3.00 -13.40 26.04
CA ALA A 215 -1.54 -13.23 26.09
C ALA A 215 -0.80 -14.56 25.83
N ARG A 216 -1.26 -15.65 26.45
CA ARG A 216 -0.68 -16.98 26.22
C ARG A 216 -0.84 -17.48 24.77
N ARG A 217 -1.97 -17.19 24.14
CA ARG A 217 -2.30 -17.71 22.80
C ARG A 217 -1.85 -16.84 21.63
N PHE A 218 -1.83 -15.53 21.82
CA PHE A 218 -1.50 -14.54 20.79
C PHE A 218 -0.23 -13.73 21.10
N GLY A 219 0.48 -14.06 22.19
CA GLY A 219 1.70 -13.36 22.58
C GLY A 219 1.45 -11.88 22.82
N ARG A 220 2.34 -11.02 22.30
CA ARG A 220 2.23 -9.55 22.44
C ARG A 220 0.92 -8.97 21.87
N MET A 221 0.28 -9.66 20.94
CA MET A 221 -0.99 -9.22 20.37
C MET A 221 -2.18 -9.50 21.28
N GLY A 222 -2.09 -10.42 22.26
CA GLY A 222 -3.17 -10.77 23.15
C GLY A 222 -3.75 -9.59 23.92
N PRO A 223 -2.96 -8.86 24.73
CA PRO A 223 -3.41 -7.66 25.44
C PRO A 223 -3.94 -6.58 24.48
N VAL A 224 -3.32 -6.39 23.33
CA VAL A 224 -3.78 -5.42 22.31
C VAL A 224 -5.17 -5.79 21.80
N LEU A 225 -5.43 -7.07 21.52
CA LEU A 225 -6.74 -7.56 21.10
C LEU A 225 -7.79 -7.35 22.17
N ALA A 226 -7.47 -7.61 23.47
CA ALA A 226 -8.36 -7.38 24.58
C ALA A 226 -8.75 -5.90 24.74
N GLN A 227 -7.80 -4.99 24.63
CA GLN A 227 -8.04 -3.55 24.68
C GLN A 227 -8.89 -3.08 23.49
N ARG A 228 -8.53 -3.50 22.28
CA ARG A 228 -9.27 -3.15 21.06
C ARG A 228 -10.72 -3.64 21.09
N ALA A 229 -10.96 -4.84 21.62
CA ALA A 229 -12.32 -5.37 21.74
C ALA A 229 -13.21 -4.51 22.68
N ARG A 230 -12.61 -3.79 23.62
CA ARG A 230 -13.27 -2.83 24.50
C ARG A 230 -13.30 -1.39 23.94
N GLY A 231 -12.86 -1.17 22.70
CA GLY A 231 -12.79 0.15 22.09
C GLY A 231 -11.64 1.02 22.57
N ILE A 232 -10.70 0.46 23.33
CA ILE A 232 -9.55 1.18 23.89
C ILE A 232 -8.43 1.24 22.85
N ASP A 233 -8.08 2.46 22.44
CA ASP A 233 -6.98 2.77 21.55
C ASP A 233 -6.43 4.16 21.92
N THR A 234 -5.21 4.19 22.42
CA THR A 234 -4.54 5.41 22.88
C THR A 234 -3.63 6.02 21.83
N SER A 235 -3.61 5.46 20.61
CA SER A 235 -2.76 5.97 19.55
C SER A 235 -3.24 7.35 19.07
N PRO A 236 -2.40 8.40 19.11
CA PRO A 236 -2.78 9.71 18.61
C PRO A 236 -2.89 9.72 17.08
N VAL A 237 -3.61 10.71 16.55
CA VAL A 237 -3.50 11.05 15.13
C VAL A 237 -2.16 11.74 14.95
N SER A 238 -1.23 11.07 14.28
CA SER A 238 0.14 11.54 14.06
C SER A 238 0.34 11.86 12.58
N GLY A 239 1.25 12.79 12.28
CA GLY A 239 1.67 13.02 10.90
C GLY A 239 2.29 11.76 10.28
N ALA A 240 2.54 11.80 8.98
CA ALA A 240 3.15 10.67 8.27
C ALA A 240 4.47 10.25 8.92
N GLU A 241 4.54 9.01 9.42
CA GLU A 241 5.82 8.44 9.86
C GLU A 241 6.76 8.28 8.66
N PRO A 242 8.06 8.52 8.84
CA PRO A 242 9.04 8.23 7.79
C PRO A 242 8.97 6.77 7.35
N ALA A 243 9.08 6.54 6.06
CA ALA A 243 9.09 5.18 5.52
C ALA A 243 10.27 4.38 6.15
N ARG A 244 9.99 3.18 6.66
CA ARG A 244 11.02 2.29 7.24
C ARG A 244 11.71 1.43 6.20
N SER A 245 11.07 1.24 5.05
CA SER A 245 11.60 0.46 3.93
C SER A 245 10.98 0.91 2.61
N VAL A 246 11.70 0.64 1.52
CA VAL A 246 11.23 0.83 0.14
C VAL A 246 11.41 -0.49 -0.59
N SER A 247 10.38 -1.00 -1.27
CA SER A 247 10.50 -2.23 -2.05
C SER A 247 9.76 -2.14 -3.37
N HIS A 248 10.20 -2.97 -4.33
CA HIS A 248 9.55 -3.14 -5.61
C HIS A 248 9.57 -4.63 -5.98
N GLU A 249 8.42 -5.18 -6.35
CA GLU A 249 8.26 -6.58 -6.71
C GLU A 249 7.63 -6.69 -8.10
N HIS A 250 7.99 -7.75 -8.82
CA HIS A 250 7.44 -8.09 -10.12
C HIS A 250 7.00 -9.56 -10.14
N THR A 251 5.74 -9.80 -10.46
CA THR A 251 5.22 -11.13 -10.74
C THR A 251 5.25 -11.34 -12.25
N PHE A 252 5.94 -12.38 -12.70
CA PHE A 252 6.03 -12.70 -14.13
C PHE A 252 4.68 -13.25 -14.63
N ASP A 253 4.30 -12.89 -15.85
CA ASP A 253 3.09 -13.43 -16.50
C ASP A 253 3.21 -14.95 -16.71
N VAL A 254 4.40 -15.41 -17.04
CA VAL A 254 4.77 -16.83 -17.13
C VAL A 254 6.02 -17.06 -16.28
N ASP A 255 6.01 -18.14 -15.46
CA ASP A 255 7.15 -18.49 -14.64
C ASP A 255 8.39 -18.72 -15.52
N THR A 256 9.49 -18.08 -15.19
CA THR A 256 10.71 -18.10 -16.03
C THR A 256 11.91 -18.63 -15.26
N ALA A 257 12.79 -19.32 -15.96
CA ALA A 257 14.13 -19.70 -15.50
C ALA A 257 15.22 -19.02 -16.35
N ASP A 258 14.83 -18.15 -17.30
CA ASP A 258 15.75 -17.45 -18.20
C ASP A 258 16.61 -16.44 -17.42
N PRO A 259 17.93 -16.66 -17.33
CA PRO A 259 18.82 -15.81 -16.55
C PRO A 259 18.83 -14.36 -17.04
N GLU A 260 18.70 -14.13 -18.35
CA GLU A 260 18.70 -12.78 -18.93
C GLU A 260 17.45 -11.99 -18.54
N VAL A 261 16.28 -12.66 -18.57
CA VAL A 261 15.01 -12.08 -18.13
C VAL A 261 15.06 -11.75 -16.64
N LEU A 262 15.59 -12.66 -15.83
CA LEU A 262 15.70 -12.49 -14.38
C LEU A 262 16.66 -11.35 -14.01
N GLU A 263 17.85 -11.29 -14.64
CA GLU A 263 18.84 -10.23 -14.36
C GLU A 263 18.32 -8.86 -14.81
N ARG A 264 17.70 -8.78 -15.98
CA ARG A 264 17.07 -7.53 -16.46
C ARG A 264 15.95 -7.05 -15.53
N THR A 265 15.13 -7.98 -15.03
CA THR A 265 14.08 -7.65 -14.09
C THR A 265 14.65 -7.18 -12.76
N LEU A 266 15.70 -7.85 -12.26
CA LEU A 266 16.37 -7.46 -11.02
C LEU A 266 16.97 -6.05 -11.12
N LEU A 267 17.58 -5.71 -12.27
CA LEU A 267 18.10 -4.36 -12.54
C LEU A 267 16.97 -3.32 -12.53
N ALA A 268 15.86 -3.60 -13.22
CA ALA A 268 14.70 -2.68 -13.26
C ALA A 268 14.09 -2.45 -11.87
N LEU A 269 13.99 -3.49 -11.04
CA LEU A 269 13.52 -3.38 -9.67
C LEU A 269 14.48 -2.56 -8.81
N SER A 270 15.80 -2.77 -8.97
CA SER A 270 16.84 -2.01 -8.27
C SER A 270 16.83 -0.53 -8.66
N GLU A 271 16.65 -0.22 -9.94
CA GLU A 271 16.44 1.16 -10.41
C GLU A 271 15.22 1.81 -9.75
N GLY A 272 14.09 1.08 -9.69
CA GLY A 272 12.86 1.56 -9.07
C GLY A 272 13.02 1.84 -7.58
N VAL A 273 13.71 0.97 -6.85
CA VAL A 273 14.03 1.16 -5.42
C VAL A 273 14.96 2.35 -5.22
N ALA A 274 16.09 2.40 -5.94
CA ALA A 274 17.07 3.47 -5.82
C ALA A 274 16.48 4.85 -6.19
N ALA A 275 15.64 4.93 -7.22
CA ALA A 275 14.96 6.17 -7.59
C ALA A 275 14.01 6.67 -6.48
N ARG A 276 13.30 5.76 -5.78
CA ARG A 276 12.46 6.13 -4.64
C ARG A 276 13.26 6.58 -3.43
N LEU A 277 14.40 5.94 -3.15
CA LEU A 277 15.32 6.37 -2.09
C LEU A 277 15.79 7.80 -2.34
N ARG A 278 16.27 8.09 -3.57
CA ARG A 278 16.69 9.46 -3.96
C ARG A 278 15.56 10.47 -3.93
N ALA A 279 14.37 10.10 -4.38
CA ALA A 279 13.20 10.98 -4.35
C ALA A 279 12.77 11.31 -2.91
N GLY A 280 12.98 10.41 -1.97
CA GLY A 280 12.73 10.60 -0.54
C GLY A 280 13.91 11.25 0.22
N GLY A 281 15.04 11.53 -0.44
CA GLY A 281 16.24 12.07 0.23
C GLY A 281 16.88 11.11 1.23
N VAL A 282 16.60 9.80 1.14
CA VAL A 282 17.07 8.80 2.10
C VAL A 282 18.01 7.79 1.46
N LYS A 283 18.91 7.23 2.25
CA LYS A 283 19.80 6.13 1.88
C LYS A 283 19.45 4.88 2.68
N ALA A 284 19.65 3.71 2.09
CA ALA A 284 19.39 2.43 2.73
C ALA A 284 20.69 1.71 3.06
N ARG A 285 20.73 1.04 4.20
CA ARG A 285 21.88 0.23 4.62
C ARG A 285 21.68 -1.27 4.41
N THR A 286 20.44 -1.74 4.31
CA THR A 286 20.15 -3.16 4.12
C THR A 286 19.38 -3.36 2.82
N ILE A 287 19.90 -4.21 1.96
CA ILE A 287 19.25 -4.65 0.71
C ILE A 287 18.73 -6.07 0.89
N ALA A 288 17.52 -6.31 0.44
CA ALA A 288 16.85 -7.61 0.48
C ALA A 288 16.38 -8.02 -0.91
N VAL A 289 16.40 -9.32 -1.16
CA VAL A 289 15.79 -9.93 -2.34
C VAL A 289 14.74 -10.94 -1.90
N LYS A 290 13.59 -10.90 -2.55
CA LYS A 290 12.53 -11.89 -2.43
C LYS A 290 12.43 -12.66 -3.72
N VAL A 291 12.46 -13.98 -3.62
CA VAL A 291 12.26 -14.91 -4.74
C VAL A 291 11.09 -15.84 -4.37
N ARG A 292 10.11 -15.93 -5.26
CA ARG A 292 9.03 -16.91 -5.15
C ARG A 292 9.04 -17.78 -6.38
N ASP A 293 9.02 -19.08 -6.18
CA ASP A 293 8.97 -20.08 -7.26
C ASP A 293 7.53 -20.39 -7.73
N SER A 294 7.43 -21.26 -8.70
CA SER A 294 6.15 -21.75 -9.27
C SER A 294 5.28 -22.51 -8.27
N SER A 295 5.86 -23.08 -7.22
CA SER A 295 5.15 -23.79 -6.14
C SER A 295 4.67 -22.86 -5.03
N PHE A 296 4.86 -21.52 -5.18
CA PHE A 296 4.60 -20.50 -4.18
C PHE A 296 5.52 -20.53 -2.95
N SER A 297 6.59 -21.33 -2.97
CA SER A 297 7.64 -21.24 -1.96
C SER A 297 8.37 -19.91 -2.09
N THR A 298 8.53 -19.20 -0.98
CA THR A 298 9.12 -17.85 -0.96
C THR A 298 10.36 -17.84 -0.09
N VAL A 299 11.45 -17.36 -0.66
CA VAL A 299 12.71 -17.15 0.04
C VAL A 299 13.03 -15.67 0.04
N THR A 300 13.40 -15.13 1.20
CA THR A 300 13.93 -13.78 1.34
C THR A 300 15.34 -13.85 1.89
N ARG A 301 16.26 -13.11 1.27
CA ARG A 301 17.64 -12.97 1.72
C ARG A 301 17.98 -11.50 1.80
N GLN A 302 18.77 -11.10 2.78
CA GLN A 302 19.18 -9.72 2.95
C GLN A 302 20.65 -9.62 3.32
N ARG A 303 21.22 -8.45 3.03
CA ARG A 303 22.60 -8.09 3.36
C ARG A 303 22.64 -6.64 3.82
N THR A 304 23.35 -6.40 4.90
CA THR A 304 23.67 -5.05 5.37
C THR A 304 24.97 -4.60 4.71
N LEU A 305 24.92 -3.46 4.04
CA LEU A 305 26.06 -2.85 3.38
C LEU A 305 26.95 -2.12 4.38
N PRO A 306 28.27 -2.03 4.14
CA PRO A 306 29.16 -1.23 4.98
C PRO A 306 28.71 0.23 5.06
N GLU A 307 28.28 0.80 3.93
CA GLU A 307 27.82 2.18 3.82
C GLU A 307 26.38 2.27 3.28
N PRO A 308 25.58 3.24 3.77
CA PRO A 308 24.25 3.49 3.23
C PRO A 308 24.32 3.98 1.78
N THR A 309 23.40 3.52 0.93
CA THR A 309 23.39 3.85 -0.48
C THR A 309 22.00 4.19 -1.00
N ASP A 310 21.94 5.03 -2.03
CA ASP A 310 20.81 5.30 -2.91
C ASP A 310 21.18 5.06 -4.39
N GLN A 311 22.38 4.51 -4.62
CA GLN A 311 22.93 4.29 -5.95
C GLN A 311 22.39 2.97 -6.52
N THR A 312 21.89 3.04 -7.76
CA THR A 312 21.29 1.88 -8.45
C THR A 312 22.28 0.72 -8.56
N GLU A 313 23.54 1.02 -8.85
CA GLU A 313 24.59 0.02 -9.03
C GLU A 313 24.84 -0.78 -7.75
N ALA A 314 24.96 -0.09 -6.64
CA ALA A 314 25.18 -0.72 -5.32
C ALA A 314 23.98 -1.58 -4.89
N VAL A 315 22.75 -1.08 -5.12
CA VAL A 315 21.52 -1.84 -4.85
C VAL A 315 21.44 -3.07 -5.75
N PHE A 316 21.74 -2.91 -7.05
CA PHE A 316 21.68 -4.02 -8.02
C PHE A 316 22.73 -5.09 -7.73
N GLU A 317 23.99 -4.69 -7.48
CA GLU A 317 25.06 -5.64 -7.19
C GLU A 317 24.75 -6.48 -5.95
N ALA A 318 24.33 -5.84 -4.86
CA ALA A 318 23.92 -6.55 -3.64
C ALA A 318 22.71 -7.47 -3.90
N ALA A 319 21.74 -7.01 -4.66
CA ALA A 319 20.56 -7.80 -5.02
C ALA A 319 20.94 -9.00 -5.90
N ARG A 320 21.85 -8.81 -6.87
CA ARG A 320 22.35 -9.86 -7.77
C ARG A 320 23.09 -10.97 -7.01
N GLU A 321 23.97 -10.60 -6.10
CA GLU A 321 24.70 -11.55 -5.26
C GLU A 321 23.74 -12.38 -4.39
N LEU A 322 22.74 -11.74 -3.80
CA LEU A 322 21.73 -12.40 -2.98
C LEU A 322 20.78 -13.31 -3.78
N ALA A 323 20.42 -12.89 -4.98
CA ALA A 323 19.49 -13.62 -5.85
C ALA A 323 20.14 -14.86 -6.47
N ARG A 324 21.39 -14.76 -6.92
CA ARG A 324 22.09 -15.78 -7.72
C ARG A 324 22.00 -17.21 -7.15
N PRO A 325 22.23 -17.47 -5.86
CA PRO A 325 22.09 -18.82 -5.29
C PRO A 325 20.63 -19.30 -5.26
N GLN A 326 19.66 -18.38 -5.14
CA GLN A 326 18.25 -18.68 -4.99
C GLN A 326 17.55 -18.97 -6.33
N LEU A 327 18.16 -18.58 -7.44
CA LEU A 327 17.60 -18.72 -8.80
C LEU A 327 17.99 -20.03 -9.47
N LYS A 328 18.93 -20.82 -8.88
CA LYS A 328 19.41 -22.05 -9.48
C LYS A 328 18.35 -23.13 -9.45
N GLY A 329 18.05 -23.70 -10.62
CA GLY A 329 17.19 -24.89 -10.75
C GLY A 329 15.71 -24.67 -10.50
N ILE A 330 15.24 -23.41 -10.41
CA ILE A 330 13.83 -23.08 -10.19
C ILE A 330 13.23 -22.26 -11.33
N ARG A 331 11.93 -22.37 -11.50
CA ARG A 331 11.15 -21.41 -12.29
C ARG A 331 10.61 -20.34 -11.36
N VAL A 332 10.98 -19.11 -11.63
CA VAL A 332 10.64 -17.94 -10.79
C VAL A 332 9.29 -17.38 -11.19
N ARG A 333 8.41 -17.25 -10.22
CA ARG A 333 7.11 -16.61 -10.33
C ARG A 333 7.15 -15.14 -9.96
N LEU A 334 7.91 -14.76 -8.92
CA LEU A 334 8.03 -13.39 -8.44
C LEU A 334 9.45 -13.10 -8.04
N LEU A 335 9.91 -11.92 -8.39
CA LEU A 335 11.18 -11.37 -7.98
C LEU A 335 10.95 -10.00 -7.34
N GLY A 336 11.61 -9.74 -6.21
CA GLY A 336 11.50 -8.48 -5.49
C GLY A 336 12.84 -7.98 -4.97
N VAL A 337 12.98 -6.65 -4.93
CA VAL A 337 14.10 -5.95 -4.30
C VAL A 337 13.54 -5.02 -3.24
N GLY A 338 14.13 -5.06 -2.04
CA GLY A 338 13.78 -4.21 -0.91
C GLY A 338 15.01 -3.51 -0.34
N ALA A 339 14.79 -2.35 0.24
CA ALA A 339 15.80 -1.53 0.91
C ALA A 339 15.24 -1.09 2.27
N SER A 340 16.00 -1.27 3.34
CA SER A 340 15.60 -0.93 4.70
C SER A 340 16.76 -0.34 5.51
N HIS A 341 16.53 -0.04 6.80
CA HIS A 341 17.43 0.77 7.61
C HIS A 341 17.71 2.10 6.89
N LEU A 342 16.60 2.80 6.59
CA LEU A 342 16.61 4.09 5.92
C LEU A 342 17.05 5.18 6.88
N GLY A 343 17.89 6.11 6.39
CA GLY A 343 18.35 7.27 7.16
C GLY A 343 18.75 8.41 6.21
N GLU A 344 18.72 9.63 6.72
CA GLU A 344 19.34 10.78 6.09
C GLU A 344 20.84 10.52 6.13
N GLY A 345 21.50 10.40 4.99
CA GLY A 345 22.88 9.97 4.80
C GLY A 345 23.77 10.22 6.02
N GLY A 346 24.15 9.13 6.72
CA GLY A 346 25.07 9.19 7.86
C GLY A 346 26.39 9.86 7.48
N GLN A 347 27.17 10.22 8.48
CA GLN A 347 28.52 10.80 8.34
C GLN A 347 29.25 10.09 7.19
N LEU A 348 29.53 10.85 6.12
CA LEU A 348 30.28 10.33 4.98
C LEU A 348 31.61 9.80 5.52
N SER A 349 31.93 8.55 5.24
CA SER A 349 33.28 8.06 5.49
C SER A 349 34.26 8.99 4.75
N MET A 350 35.28 9.48 5.46
CA MET A 350 36.32 10.33 4.87
C MET A 350 37.05 9.65 3.69
N PHE A 351 36.81 8.33 3.51
CA PHE A 351 37.42 7.50 2.47
C PHE A 351 36.43 7.06 1.38
N ALA A 352 35.14 7.46 1.48
CA ALA A 352 34.17 7.18 0.42
C ALA A 352 34.43 8.09 -0.77
N ALA A 353 35.11 7.57 -1.78
CA ALA A 353 35.23 8.21 -3.07
C ALA A 353 33.82 8.26 -3.68
N THR A 354 33.08 9.32 -3.41
CA THR A 354 31.80 9.58 -4.08
C THR A 354 32.15 9.90 -5.55
N ASP A 355 31.81 9.02 -6.47
CA ASP A 355 31.97 9.28 -7.90
C ASP A 355 30.96 10.38 -8.29
N GLU A 356 31.37 11.65 -8.11
CA GLU A 356 30.53 12.82 -8.39
C GLU A 356 29.98 12.83 -9.80
N ARG A 357 30.73 12.27 -10.77
CA ARG A 357 30.27 12.17 -12.17
C ARG A 357 29.05 11.24 -12.27
N LYS A 358 29.09 10.09 -11.59
CA LYS A 358 27.94 9.17 -11.55
C LYS A 358 26.75 9.76 -10.80
N ALA A 359 26.98 10.48 -9.70
CA ALA A 359 25.93 11.16 -8.98
C ALA A 359 25.25 12.23 -9.84
N LYS A 360 26.02 13.07 -10.53
CA LYS A 360 25.51 14.09 -11.47
C LYS A 360 24.74 13.46 -12.64
N ALA A 361 25.26 12.39 -13.24
CA ALA A 361 24.60 11.69 -14.33
C ALA A 361 23.27 11.06 -13.87
N THR A 362 23.24 10.46 -12.67
CA THR A 362 22.03 9.89 -12.08
C THR A 362 20.98 10.97 -11.80
N ALA A 363 21.38 12.11 -11.23
CA ALA A 363 20.50 13.24 -10.97
C ALA A 363 19.90 13.81 -12.27
N ALA A 364 20.70 13.94 -13.33
CA ALA A 364 20.25 14.36 -14.66
C ALA A 364 19.24 13.37 -15.25
N ALA A 365 19.53 12.06 -15.19
CA ALA A 365 18.62 11.02 -15.63
C ALA A 365 17.29 11.05 -14.87
N ASP A 366 17.32 11.23 -13.55
CA ASP A 366 16.12 11.34 -12.72
C ASP A 366 15.31 12.62 -13.03
N ALA A 367 15.96 13.74 -13.35
CA ALA A 367 15.30 14.96 -13.80
C ALA A 367 14.59 14.76 -15.15
N ILE A 368 15.22 14.08 -16.11
CA ILE A 368 14.61 13.73 -17.39
C ILE A 368 13.39 12.81 -17.18
N ARG A 369 13.54 11.77 -16.35
CA ARG A 369 12.43 10.86 -16.03
C ARG A 369 11.24 11.55 -15.36
N ARG A 370 11.49 12.52 -14.46
CA ARG A 370 10.43 13.32 -13.85
C ARG A 370 9.68 14.17 -14.88
N ARG A 371 10.39 14.78 -15.82
CA ARG A 371 9.80 15.69 -16.82
C ARG A 371 9.11 14.95 -17.97
N TYR A 372 9.69 13.86 -18.45
CA TYR A 372 9.24 13.19 -19.68
C TYR A 372 8.72 11.76 -19.46
N GLY A 373 8.67 11.32 -18.20
CA GLY A 373 8.20 9.99 -17.83
C GLY A 373 9.33 8.97 -17.65
N SER A 374 9.02 7.90 -16.92
CA SER A 374 10.01 6.87 -16.54
C SER A 374 10.63 6.10 -17.72
N LYS A 375 10.00 6.16 -18.89
CA LYS A 375 10.46 5.50 -20.12
C LYS A 375 11.39 6.37 -20.99
N ALA A 376 11.51 7.67 -20.67
CA ALA A 376 12.25 8.64 -21.50
C ALA A 376 13.75 8.35 -21.58
N ILE A 377 14.33 7.83 -20.50
CA ILE A 377 15.73 7.40 -20.47
C ILE A 377 15.84 6.06 -19.73
N ARG A 378 16.52 5.11 -20.35
CA ARG A 378 16.77 3.78 -19.80
C ARG A 378 18.27 3.50 -19.84
N ARG A 379 18.74 2.67 -18.92
CA ARG A 379 20.11 2.14 -19.00
C ARG A 379 20.22 1.23 -20.23
N ALA A 380 21.29 1.38 -20.98
CA ALA A 380 21.62 0.44 -22.05
C ALA A 380 21.78 -0.97 -21.44
N ARG A 381 21.30 -1.99 -22.13
CA ARG A 381 21.61 -3.39 -21.79
C ARG A 381 23.12 -3.55 -21.63
N PRO A 382 23.63 -4.34 -20.69
CA PRO A 382 24.95 -4.90 -20.86
C PRO A 382 24.87 -5.77 -22.11
N VAL A 383 25.46 -5.25 -23.20
CA VAL A 383 25.64 -6.01 -24.42
C VAL A 383 26.69 -7.05 -24.08
N SER A 384 26.30 -8.32 -24.01
CA SER A 384 27.26 -9.41 -24.09
C SER A 384 27.96 -9.30 -25.43
N TYR A 385 29.20 -8.86 -25.40
CA TYR A 385 30.06 -8.82 -26.61
C TYR A 385 30.46 -10.25 -27.01
N THR A 386 29.52 -11.05 -27.46
CA THR A 386 29.78 -12.24 -28.22
C THR A 386 29.10 -12.04 -29.56
N HIS A 387 29.92 -11.83 -30.60
CA HIS A 387 29.60 -11.61 -32.01
C HIS A 387 29.44 -10.15 -32.48
N LEU A 388 30.57 -9.42 -32.52
CA LEU A 388 30.87 -8.48 -33.55
C LEU A 388 32.16 -8.95 -34.28
N THR A 389 32.02 -9.97 -35.07
CA THR A 389 32.92 -10.14 -36.21
C THR A 389 32.44 -9.16 -37.28
N LEU A 390 33.14 -8.05 -37.41
CA LEU A 390 33.04 -7.20 -38.58
C LEU A 390 33.48 -8.05 -39.79
N PRO A 391 32.72 -8.10 -40.88
CA PRO A 391 33.21 -8.72 -42.10
C PRO A 391 34.31 -7.82 -42.65
N THR A 392 35.56 -8.28 -42.57
CA THR A 392 36.68 -7.70 -43.26
C THR A 392 36.49 -7.99 -44.76
N LYS A 393 35.96 -7.04 -45.51
CA LYS A 393 36.13 -7.03 -46.96
C LYS A 393 37.51 -6.46 -47.20
N ILE A 394 38.43 -7.35 -47.58
CA ILE A 394 39.67 -7.00 -48.30
C ILE A 394 39.28 -7.00 -49.78
N VAL A 395 39.52 -5.88 -50.43
CA VAL A 395 39.66 -5.77 -51.88
C VAL A 395 41.10 -5.47 -52.14
#